data_fa83b8ce50638353067a42872b4b54e0
#
_entry.id   fa83b8ce50638353067a42872b4b54e0
#
_cell.length_a   1.000
_cell.length_b   1.000
_cell.length_c   1.000
_cell.angle_alpha   90.00
_cell.angle_beta   90.00
_cell.angle_gamma   90.00
#
_symmetry.space_group_name_H-M   'P 1'
#
loop_
_entity.id
_entity.type
_entity.pdbx_description
1 polymer ?
#
loop_
_entity_poly.entity_id
_entity_poly.type
_entity_poly.pdbx_seq_one_letter_code
_entity_poly.pdbx_strand_id
1 'polypeptide(L)'
;MTASERNIQHAIVARLRWHGWMVRELSQPRAVSGELVGVPDVIAFKFGHTLLVEVKRPGGEVRASQRQFALEIEPHGAPTLAHWITSDVDDFARALNYLELMSDIVTVREQE
;
A
#
# COMPACT_ATOMS: atom_id res chain seq x y z
N MET A 1 16.25 1.77 -0.65
CA MET A 1 15.21 2.62 -1.30
C MET A 1 15.87 3.85 -1.90
N THR A 2 15.53 4.20 -3.14
CA THR A 2 16.02 5.40 -3.81
C THR A 2 15.36 6.65 -3.22
N ALA A 3 15.93 7.84 -3.49
CA ALA A 3 15.34 9.10 -3.04
C ALA A 3 13.94 9.31 -3.64
N SER A 4 13.75 8.98 -4.93
CA SER A 4 12.44 9.12 -5.56
C SER A 4 11.40 8.16 -4.99
N GLU A 5 11.77 6.92 -4.67
CA GLU A 5 10.86 6.00 -3.99
C GLU A 5 10.49 6.51 -2.61
N ARG A 6 11.45 7.07 -1.87
CA ARG A 6 11.19 7.64 -0.55
C ARG A 6 10.21 8.81 -0.62
N ASN A 7 10.38 9.68 -1.61
CA ASN A 7 9.47 10.82 -1.80
C ASN A 7 8.07 10.36 -2.15
N ILE A 8 7.94 9.37 -3.02
CA ILE A 8 6.64 8.78 -3.38
C ILE A 8 6.01 8.14 -2.14
N GLN A 9 6.78 7.38 -1.37
CA GLN A 9 6.28 6.75 -0.16
C GLN A 9 5.77 7.77 0.86
N HIS A 10 6.51 8.86 1.08
CA HIS A 10 6.08 9.93 1.98
C HIS A 10 4.74 10.51 1.54
N ALA A 11 4.57 10.76 0.25
CA ALA A 11 3.32 11.31 -0.29
C ALA A 11 2.15 10.32 -0.14
N ILE A 12 2.40 9.04 -0.36
CA ILE A 12 1.39 7.98 -0.19
C ILE A 12 0.96 7.88 1.27
N VAL A 13 1.92 7.84 2.19
CA VAL A 13 1.64 7.77 3.63
C VAL A 13 0.85 8.99 4.08
N ALA A 14 1.23 10.19 3.62
CA ALA A 14 0.51 11.42 3.94
C ALA A 14 -0.93 11.38 3.43
N ARG A 15 -1.13 10.87 2.21
CA ARG A 15 -2.47 10.74 1.61
C ARG A 15 -3.33 9.77 2.41
N LEU A 16 -2.79 8.62 2.79
CA LEU A 16 -3.51 7.62 3.59
C LEU A 16 -3.92 8.21 4.94
N ARG A 17 -3.00 8.89 5.62
CA ARG A 17 -3.29 9.52 6.91
C ARG A 17 -4.32 10.61 6.77
N TRP A 18 -4.25 11.39 5.71
CA TRP A 18 -5.25 12.41 5.40
C TRP A 18 -6.66 11.82 5.27
N HIS A 19 -6.75 10.62 4.68
CA HIS A 19 -8.02 9.88 4.53
C HIS A 19 -8.43 9.15 5.82
N GLY A 20 -7.65 9.23 6.89
CA GLY A 20 -7.98 8.61 8.16
C GLY A 20 -7.52 7.17 8.34
N TRP A 21 -6.63 6.70 7.47
CA TRP A 21 -6.04 5.36 7.63
C TRP A 21 -4.98 5.35 8.73
N MET A 22 -4.94 4.26 9.50
CA MET A 22 -3.81 3.97 10.38
C MET A 22 -2.70 3.35 9.54
N VAL A 23 -1.52 3.95 9.54
CA VAL A 23 -0.44 3.57 8.62
C VAL A 23 0.81 3.17 9.40
N ARG A 24 1.46 2.09 8.94
CA ARG A 24 2.80 1.71 9.38
C ARG A 24 3.69 1.51 8.17
N GLU A 25 4.91 2.03 8.27
CA GLU A 25 5.94 1.85 7.24
C GLU A 25 6.78 0.65 7.63
N LEU A 26 6.91 -0.29 6.69
CA LEU A 26 7.61 -1.55 6.90
C LEU A 26 8.97 -1.60 6.18
N SER A 27 9.30 -0.53 5.44
CA SER A 27 10.53 -0.45 4.67
C SER A 27 11.76 -0.62 5.56
N GLN A 28 12.71 -1.42 5.10
CA GLN A 28 13.95 -1.63 5.79
C GLN A 28 15.07 -0.89 5.06
N PRO A 29 16.04 -0.26 5.78
CA PRO A 29 17.16 0.41 5.13
C PRO A 29 18.12 -0.55 4.44
N ARG A 30 18.05 -1.83 4.75
CA ARG A 30 18.86 -2.88 4.15
C ARG A 30 17.99 -4.02 3.69
N ALA A 31 18.51 -4.81 2.73
CA ALA A 31 17.89 -6.06 2.38
C ALA A 31 17.82 -6.96 3.60
N VAL A 32 16.66 -7.53 3.84
CA VAL A 32 16.44 -8.49 4.91
C VAL A 32 16.32 -9.88 4.32
N SER A 33 16.53 -10.89 5.15
CA SER A 33 16.37 -12.29 4.75
C SER A 33 15.17 -12.90 5.46
N GLY A 34 14.82 -14.13 5.07
CA GLY A 34 13.72 -14.85 5.69
C GLY A 34 12.36 -14.30 5.30
N GLU A 35 11.43 -14.36 6.20
CA GLU A 35 10.03 -14.09 5.92
C GLU A 35 9.71 -12.63 5.64
N LEU A 36 10.62 -11.71 5.94
CA LEU A 36 10.42 -10.28 5.65
C LEU A 36 10.78 -9.90 4.22
N VAL A 37 11.39 -10.82 3.47
CA VAL A 37 11.75 -10.56 2.07
C VAL A 37 10.48 -10.49 1.23
N GLY A 38 10.34 -9.42 0.45
CA GLY A 38 9.18 -9.21 -0.42
C GLY A 38 7.97 -8.59 0.24
N VAL A 39 8.02 -8.35 1.55
CA VAL A 39 6.94 -7.66 2.28
C VAL A 39 6.83 -6.22 1.78
N PRO A 40 5.60 -5.69 1.60
CA PRO A 40 5.41 -4.34 1.10
C PRO A 40 6.00 -3.25 2.01
N ASP A 41 6.19 -2.07 1.44
CA ASP A 41 6.75 -0.92 2.16
C ASP A 41 5.81 -0.33 3.19
N VAL A 42 4.50 -0.42 2.94
CA VAL A 42 3.48 0.25 3.74
C VAL A 42 2.32 -0.70 4.00
N ILE A 43 1.82 -0.70 5.22
CA ILE A 43 0.56 -1.35 5.58
C ILE A 43 -0.37 -0.32 6.21
N ALA A 44 -1.64 -0.35 5.80
CA ALA A 44 -2.63 0.59 6.30
C ALA A 44 -3.94 -0.12 6.63
N PHE A 45 -4.61 0.38 7.65
CA PHE A 45 -5.86 -0.22 8.16
C PHE A 45 -6.92 0.85 8.31
N LYS A 46 -8.15 0.55 7.93
CA LYS A 46 -9.30 1.42 8.18
C LYS A 46 -10.60 0.62 8.17
N PHE A 47 -11.34 0.64 9.27
CA PHE A 47 -12.67 0.03 9.40
C PHE A 47 -12.75 -1.39 8.84
N GLY A 48 -11.81 -2.25 9.24
CA GLY A 48 -11.80 -3.64 8.80
C GLY A 48 -11.10 -3.89 7.46
N HIS A 49 -10.69 -2.84 6.77
CA HIS A 49 -9.95 -2.95 5.51
C HIS A 49 -8.44 -2.87 5.75
N THR A 50 -7.69 -3.64 4.99
CA THR A 50 -6.23 -3.65 5.01
C THR A 50 -5.72 -3.36 3.62
N LEU A 51 -4.77 -2.43 3.52
CA LEU A 51 -4.12 -2.08 2.26
C LEU A 51 -2.62 -2.23 2.41
N LEU A 52 -2.03 -3.04 1.54
CA LEU A 52 -0.59 -3.26 1.46
C LEU A 52 -0.07 -2.56 0.21
N VAL A 53 0.94 -1.72 0.36
CA VAL A 53 1.46 -0.92 -0.75
C VAL A 53 2.95 -1.12 -0.91
N GLU A 54 3.34 -1.58 -2.09
CA GLU A 54 4.73 -1.63 -2.53
C GLU A 54 5.02 -0.40 -3.37
N VAL A 55 6.01 0.40 -2.98
CA VAL A 55 6.37 1.64 -3.65
C VAL A 55 7.55 1.40 -4.58
N LYS A 56 7.44 1.87 -5.82
CA LYS A 56 8.51 1.83 -6.82
C LYS A 56 8.74 3.23 -7.39
N ARG A 57 9.99 3.52 -7.77
CA ARG A 57 10.26 4.68 -8.61
C ARG A 57 9.67 4.43 -10.01
N PRO A 58 9.38 5.46 -10.79
CA PRO A 58 8.98 5.28 -12.19
C PRO A 58 10.02 4.47 -12.94
N GLY A 59 9.60 3.41 -13.63
CA GLY A 59 10.48 2.51 -14.34
C GLY A 59 11.22 1.50 -13.46
N GLY A 60 10.99 1.51 -12.15
CA GLY A 60 11.58 0.55 -11.24
C GLY A 60 11.01 -0.86 -11.41
N GLU A 61 11.86 -1.87 -11.22
CA GLU A 61 11.45 -3.26 -11.40
C GLU A 61 10.87 -3.85 -10.12
N VAL A 62 9.86 -4.68 -10.28
CA VAL A 62 9.32 -5.50 -9.20
C VAL A 62 10.22 -6.72 -9.04
N ARG A 63 10.78 -6.92 -7.85
CA ARG A 63 11.67 -8.05 -7.58
C ARG A 63 10.90 -9.36 -7.51
N ALA A 64 11.60 -10.48 -7.73
CA ALA A 64 10.98 -11.80 -7.67
C ALA A 64 10.32 -12.07 -6.32
N SER A 65 10.96 -11.69 -5.20
CA SER A 65 10.40 -11.85 -3.86
C SER A 65 9.12 -11.05 -3.67
N GLN A 66 9.04 -9.86 -4.26
CA GLN A 66 7.84 -9.01 -4.20
C GLN A 66 6.70 -9.60 -5.02
N ARG A 67 7.01 -10.16 -6.19
CA ARG A 67 6.02 -10.88 -6.99
C ARG A 67 5.52 -12.13 -6.28
N GLN A 68 6.42 -12.85 -5.62
CA GLN A 68 6.05 -14.04 -4.86
C GLN A 68 5.10 -13.69 -3.71
N PHE A 69 5.41 -12.63 -2.97
CA PHE A 69 4.51 -12.14 -1.92
C PHE A 69 3.13 -11.80 -2.47
N ALA A 70 3.08 -11.09 -3.61
CA ALA A 70 1.81 -10.72 -4.24
C ALA A 70 0.98 -11.95 -4.60
N LEU A 71 1.62 -12.98 -5.14
CA LEU A 71 0.94 -14.24 -5.48
C LEU A 71 0.41 -14.97 -4.25
N GLU A 72 1.18 -14.97 -3.18
CA GLU A 72 0.79 -15.64 -1.93
C GLU A 72 -0.36 -14.92 -1.22
N ILE A 73 -0.40 -13.59 -1.28
CA ILE A 73 -1.44 -12.81 -0.59
C ILE A 73 -2.77 -12.77 -1.38
N GLU A 74 -2.72 -12.92 -2.69
CA GLU A 74 -3.89 -12.77 -3.56
C GLU A 74 -5.10 -13.61 -3.13
N PRO A 75 -4.96 -14.91 -2.78
CA PRO A 75 -6.10 -15.72 -2.35
C PRO A 75 -6.77 -15.21 -1.07
N HIS A 76 -6.08 -14.40 -0.29
CA HIS A 76 -6.56 -13.87 0.98
C HIS A 76 -7.10 -12.45 0.85
N GLY A 77 -7.10 -11.88 -0.35
CA GLY A 77 -7.28 -10.44 -0.53
C GLY A 77 -8.71 -9.96 -0.38
N ALA A 78 -9.56 -10.30 -1.32
CA ALA A 78 -10.90 -9.75 -1.37
C ALA A 78 -11.78 -10.34 -0.26
N PRO A 79 -12.75 -9.58 0.26
CA PRO A 79 -13.07 -8.19 -0.09
C PRO A 79 -12.36 -7.12 0.74
N THR A 80 -11.67 -7.48 1.82
CA THR A 80 -11.21 -6.50 2.81
C THR A 80 -9.71 -6.26 2.81
N LEU A 81 -8.96 -6.99 2.01
CA LEU A 81 -7.51 -6.81 1.90
C LEU A 81 -7.13 -6.57 0.44
N ALA A 82 -6.36 -5.52 0.18
CA ALA A 82 -5.83 -5.20 -1.13
C ALA A 82 -4.31 -5.07 -1.07
N HIS A 83 -3.64 -5.43 -2.16
CA HIS A 83 -2.21 -5.29 -2.33
C HIS A 83 -1.94 -4.53 -3.63
N TRP A 84 -1.26 -3.39 -3.53
CA TRP A 84 -0.96 -2.53 -4.68
C TRP A 84 0.54 -2.31 -4.83
N ILE A 85 0.97 -2.24 -6.08
CA ILE A 85 2.32 -1.81 -6.45
C ILE A 85 2.15 -0.50 -7.21
N THR A 86 2.79 0.56 -6.76
CA THR A 86 2.59 1.89 -7.33
C THR A 86 3.90 2.66 -7.47
N SER A 87 3.99 3.45 -8.52
CA SER A 87 5.09 4.39 -8.75
C SER A 87 4.59 5.81 -8.99
N ASP A 88 3.28 6.06 -8.83
CA ASP A 88 2.65 7.33 -9.14
C ASP A 88 1.63 7.70 -8.07
N VAL A 89 1.86 8.83 -7.41
CA VAL A 89 1.01 9.29 -6.30
C VAL A 89 -0.41 9.61 -6.78
N ASP A 90 -0.56 10.16 -7.97
CA ASP A 90 -1.88 10.52 -8.49
C ASP A 90 -2.69 9.27 -8.84
N ASP A 91 -2.06 8.26 -9.44
CA ASP A 91 -2.70 6.98 -9.69
C ASP A 91 -3.12 6.31 -8.37
N PHE A 92 -2.23 6.35 -7.38
CA PHE A 92 -2.54 5.84 -6.05
C PHE A 92 -3.75 6.55 -5.45
N ALA A 93 -3.79 7.89 -5.52
CA ALA A 93 -4.89 8.66 -4.97
C ALA A 93 -6.23 8.32 -5.64
N ARG A 94 -6.23 8.15 -6.96
CA ARG A 94 -7.44 7.74 -7.69
C ARG A 94 -7.90 6.35 -7.28
N ALA A 95 -6.96 5.41 -7.15
CA ALA A 95 -7.29 4.05 -6.72
C ALA A 95 -7.83 4.04 -5.28
N LEU A 96 -7.25 4.85 -4.40
CA LEU A 96 -7.70 4.96 -3.01
C LEU A 96 -9.13 5.51 -2.93
N ASN A 97 -9.42 6.58 -3.67
CA ASN A 97 -10.77 7.14 -3.73
C ASN A 97 -11.79 6.10 -4.23
N TYR A 98 -11.42 5.33 -5.25
CA TYR A 98 -12.28 4.27 -5.77
C TYR A 98 -12.49 3.17 -4.74
N LEU A 99 -11.43 2.72 -4.07
CA LEU A 99 -11.53 1.69 -3.02
C LEU A 99 -12.47 2.13 -1.91
N GLU A 100 -12.31 3.36 -1.42
CA GLU A 100 -13.15 3.89 -0.35
C GLU A 100 -14.61 3.98 -0.77
N LEU A 101 -14.86 4.45 -1.99
CA LEU A 101 -16.22 4.57 -2.52
C LEU A 101 -16.90 3.21 -2.64
N MET A 102 -16.19 2.21 -3.18
CA MET A 102 -16.76 0.88 -3.43
C MET A 102 -16.88 0.03 -2.18
N SER A 103 -16.19 0.38 -1.11
CA SER A 103 -16.14 -0.41 0.13
C SER A 103 -16.94 0.19 1.28
N ASP A 104 -17.78 1.17 1.01
CA ASP A 104 -18.58 1.89 2.01
C ASP A 104 -17.76 2.61 3.09
N ILE A 105 -16.46 2.75 2.90
CA ILE A 105 -15.59 3.44 3.87
C ILE A 105 -16.00 4.92 3.99
N VAL A 106 -16.31 5.54 2.86
CA VAL A 106 -16.78 6.94 2.84
C VAL A 106 -18.09 7.08 3.60
N THR A 107 -19.03 6.15 3.39
CA THR A 107 -20.31 6.17 4.07
C THR A 107 -20.14 6.07 5.59
N VAL A 108 -19.29 5.16 6.06
CA VAL A 108 -19.01 5.01 7.49
C VAL A 108 -18.41 6.30 8.05
N ARG A 109 -17.46 6.90 7.34
CA ARG A 109 -16.82 8.15 7.75
C ARG A 109 -17.81 9.31 7.84
N GLU A 110 -18.78 9.39 6.94
CA GLU A 110 -19.78 10.44 6.94
C GLU A 110 -20.76 10.34 8.12
N GLN A 111 -20.90 9.18 8.69
CA GLN A 111 -21.77 8.93 9.84
C GLN A 111 -21.14 9.38 11.16
N GLU A 112 -19.86 9.62 11.18
CA GLU A 112 -19.16 10.10 12.36
C GLU A 112 -19.31 11.60 12.54
#